data_b6d3c8029e5a93fef7c9185febe3e6ea
#
_entry.id   b6d3c8029e5a93fef7c9185febe3e6ea
#
_cell.length_a   1.000
_cell.length_b   1.000
_cell.length_c   1.000
_cell.angle_alpha   90.00
_cell.angle_beta   90.00
_cell.angle_gamma   90.00
#
_symmetry.space_group_name_H-M   'P 1'
#
loop_
_entity.id
_entity.type
_entity.pdbx_description
1 polymer ?
#
loop_
_entity_poly.entity_id
_entity_poly.type
_entity_poly.pdbx_seq_one_letter_code
_entity_poly.pdbx_strand_id
1 'polypeptide(L)'
;MFNQCTFMGRMANDPQLQTTKTGKPVCSFRFAVNTYSSKTEEKKADFFSMEAWGAQATLITDYLKKGDRVLIACRAKQKLYVTKEQESSSTVVFVVNQVVFAGDKKNVVVAPQVQIDEEDDDHLPFDLGDEE
;
A
#
# COMPACT_ATOMS: atom_id res chain seq x y z
N MET A 1 -10.82 9.99 -16.27
CA MET A 1 -9.53 9.32 -16.17
C MET A 1 -9.61 8.13 -15.25
N PHE A 2 -8.76 7.16 -15.48
CA PHE A 2 -8.89 5.90 -14.79
C PHE A 2 -7.51 5.43 -14.33
N ASN A 3 -7.40 5.03 -13.07
CA ASN A 3 -6.14 4.61 -12.50
C ASN A 3 -6.45 3.54 -11.47
N GLN A 4 -6.23 2.29 -11.83
CA GLN A 4 -6.53 1.20 -10.93
C GLN A 4 -5.55 0.08 -11.15
N CYS A 5 -5.08 -0.49 -10.05
CA CYS A 5 -4.23 -1.66 -10.05
C CYS A 5 -4.81 -2.68 -9.09
N THR A 6 -4.64 -3.93 -9.43
CA THR A 6 -5.14 -5.01 -8.59
C THR A 6 -4.04 -6.03 -8.44
N PHE A 7 -3.69 -6.34 -7.21
CA PHE A 7 -2.61 -7.28 -6.92
C PHE A 7 -3.11 -8.39 -6.01
N MET A 8 -2.69 -9.58 -6.31
CA MET A 8 -2.81 -10.70 -5.38
C MET A 8 -1.42 -11.10 -4.96
N GLY A 9 -1.14 -11.06 -3.68
CA GLY A 9 0.19 -11.35 -3.21
C GLY A 9 0.22 -11.49 -1.70
N ARG A 10 1.39 -11.22 -1.14
CA ARG A 10 1.59 -11.40 0.30
C ARG A 10 2.20 -10.14 0.89
N MET A 11 1.90 -9.92 2.14
CA MET A 11 2.56 -8.85 2.90
C MET A 11 4.03 -9.20 3.03
N ALA A 12 4.89 -8.27 2.64
CA ALA A 12 6.34 -8.49 2.74
C ALA A 12 6.90 -8.08 4.09
N ASN A 13 6.16 -7.26 4.82
CA ASN A 13 6.54 -6.89 6.17
C ASN A 13 5.26 -6.59 6.94
N ASP A 14 5.42 -6.34 8.23
CA ASP A 14 4.28 -5.93 9.02
C ASP A 14 3.94 -4.49 8.72
N PRO A 15 2.66 -4.14 8.66
CA PRO A 15 2.31 -2.75 8.37
C PRO A 15 2.73 -1.82 9.50
N GLN A 16 3.12 -0.63 9.12
CA GLN A 16 3.57 0.40 10.06
C GLN A 16 2.50 1.47 10.11
N LEU A 17 1.83 1.57 11.26
CA LEU A 17 0.75 2.54 11.42
C LEU A 17 1.29 3.83 12.00
N GLN A 18 0.91 4.92 11.40
CA GLN A 18 1.28 6.25 11.86
C GLN A 18 0.06 7.13 11.83
N THR A 19 0.17 8.25 12.52
CA THR A 19 -0.91 9.22 12.55
C THR A 19 -0.38 10.53 11.98
N THR A 20 -1.14 11.10 11.05
CA THR A 20 -0.74 12.38 10.47
C THR A 20 -0.99 13.51 11.47
N LYS A 21 -0.55 14.70 11.08
CA LYS A 21 -0.72 15.86 11.94
C LYS A 21 -2.18 16.17 12.21
N THR A 22 -3.04 15.82 11.27
CA THR A 22 -4.47 16.04 11.46
C THR A 22 -5.15 14.91 12.20
N GLY A 23 -4.40 13.90 12.62
CA GLY A 23 -4.99 12.79 13.36
C GLY A 23 -5.48 11.64 12.52
N LYS A 24 -5.22 11.66 11.23
CA LYS A 24 -5.71 10.60 10.35
C LYS A 24 -4.72 9.44 10.34
N PRO A 25 -5.20 8.21 10.49
CA PRO A 25 -4.29 7.07 10.45
C PRO A 25 -3.83 6.80 9.03
N VAL A 26 -2.58 6.42 8.92
CA VAL A 26 -1.99 6.01 7.65
C VAL A 26 -1.05 4.87 7.95
N CYS A 27 -1.06 3.85 7.11
CA CYS A 27 -0.09 2.79 7.27
C CYS A 27 0.64 2.58 5.96
N SER A 28 1.88 2.16 6.07
CA SER A 28 2.70 1.84 4.91
C SER A 28 3.24 0.44 5.07
N PHE A 29 3.40 -0.23 3.94
CA PHE A 29 3.91 -1.58 3.96
C PHE A 29 4.44 -1.93 2.58
N ARG A 30 5.19 -3.02 2.53
CA ARG A 30 5.67 -3.57 1.28
C ARG A 30 4.85 -4.81 0.95
N PHE A 31 4.57 -4.95 -0.33
CA PHE A 31 3.72 -6.03 -0.81
C PHE A 31 4.46 -6.81 -1.88
N ALA A 32 4.46 -8.11 -1.75
CA ALA A 32 5.21 -8.97 -2.65
C ALA A 32 4.25 -9.70 -3.57
N VAL A 33 4.50 -9.60 -4.86
CA VAL A 33 3.74 -10.32 -5.87
C VAL A 33 4.70 -11.27 -6.54
N ASN A 34 4.40 -12.55 -6.45
CA ASN A 34 5.27 -13.56 -7.04
C ASN A 34 5.23 -13.47 -8.55
N THR A 35 6.38 -13.50 -9.16
CA THR A 35 6.49 -13.63 -10.59
C THR A 35 7.13 -14.97 -10.88
N TYR A 36 6.76 -15.53 -12.01
CA TYR A 36 7.23 -16.84 -12.36
C TYR A 36 7.96 -16.77 -13.69
N SER A 37 9.18 -17.26 -13.69
CA SER A 37 9.95 -17.29 -14.93
C SER A 37 10.00 -18.74 -15.42
N SER A 38 9.41 -18.98 -16.57
CA SER A 38 9.41 -20.32 -17.10
C SER A 38 10.79 -20.75 -17.59
N LYS A 39 11.66 -19.79 -17.81
CA LYS A 39 12.99 -20.14 -18.33
C LYS A 39 13.90 -20.68 -17.24
N THR A 40 13.81 -20.12 -16.05
CA THR A 40 14.71 -20.52 -14.98
C THR A 40 14.03 -21.29 -13.89
N GLU A 41 12.71 -21.32 -13.91
CA GLU A 41 11.91 -21.95 -12.87
C GLU A 41 12.22 -21.39 -11.48
N GLU A 42 12.78 -20.19 -11.45
CA GLU A 42 13.04 -19.53 -10.19
C GLU A 42 11.84 -18.72 -9.78
N LYS A 43 11.55 -18.80 -8.51
CA LYS A 43 10.49 -17.99 -7.95
C LYS A 43 11.06 -16.63 -7.59
N LYS A 44 10.52 -15.61 -8.20
CA LYS A 44 10.91 -14.25 -7.90
C LYS A 44 9.69 -13.49 -7.45
N ALA A 45 9.91 -12.38 -6.85
CA ALA A 45 8.83 -11.53 -6.38
C ALA A 45 9.15 -10.09 -6.71
N ASP A 46 8.12 -9.38 -7.12
CA ASP A 46 8.20 -7.94 -7.25
C ASP A 46 7.67 -7.34 -5.98
N PHE A 47 8.31 -6.28 -5.52
CA PHE A 47 7.93 -5.62 -4.28
C PHE A 47 7.40 -4.23 -4.59
N PHE A 48 6.27 -3.93 -4.00
CA PHE A 48 5.62 -2.65 -4.23
C PHE A 48 5.42 -1.96 -2.89
N SER A 49 5.62 -0.65 -2.89
CA SER A 49 5.35 0.15 -1.70
C SER A 49 3.89 0.57 -1.72
N MET A 50 3.21 0.36 -0.63
CA MET A 50 1.79 0.64 -0.55
C MET A 50 1.48 1.50 0.65
N GLU A 51 0.42 2.27 0.52
CA GLU A 51 -0.10 3.13 1.59
C GLU A 51 -1.59 2.91 1.71
N ALA A 52 -2.06 2.95 2.94
CA ALA A 52 -3.47 2.89 3.21
C ALA A 52 -3.83 3.99 4.19
N TRP A 53 -5.01 4.55 4.04
CA TRP A 53 -5.44 5.70 4.80
C TRP A 53 -6.77 5.44 5.48
N GLY A 54 -6.96 6.04 6.65
CA GLY A 54 -8.23 5.98 7.36
C GLY A 54 -8.59 4.57 7.77
N ALA A 55 -9.81 4.19 7.48
CA ALA A 55 -10.31 2.88 7.87
C ALA A 55 -9.50 1.75 7.26
N GLN A 56 -9.00 1.95 6.05
CA GLN A 56 -8.20 0.92 5.42
C GLN A 56 -6.89 0.73 6.18
N ALA A 57 -6.30 1.82 6.66
CA ALA A 57 -5.06 1.70 7.41
C ALA A 57 -5.26 0.90 8.69
N THR A 58 -6.34 1.20 9.41
CA THR A 58 -6.64 0.49 10.63
C THR A 58 -6.92 -0.99 10.36
N LEU A 59 -7.69 -1.25 9.33
CA LEU A 59 -8.03 -2.62 8.99
C LEU A 59 -6.79 -3.43 8.66
N ILE A 60 -5.90 -2.87 7.86
CA ILE A 60 -4.70 -3.59 7.47
C ILE A 60 -3.81 -3.83 8.67
N THR A 61 -3.65 -2.82 9.51
CA THR A 61 -2.80 -2.96 10.67
C THR A 61 -3.34 -4.00 11.65
N ASP A 62 -4.66 -4.04 11.79
CA ASP A 62 -5.26 -4.97 12.75
C ASP A 62 -5.26 -6.40 12.29
N TYR A 63 -5.39 -6.63 10.98
CA TYR A 63 -5.66 -7.98 10.50
C TYR A 63 -4.58 -8.58 9.64
N LEU A 64 -3.62 -7.82 9.16
CA LEU A 64 -2.62 -8.35 8.24
C LEU A 64 -1.24 -8.28 8.87
N LYS A 65 -0.46 -9.32 8.61
CA LYS A 65 0.89 -9.42 9.08
C LYS A 65 1.76 -9.94 7.96
N LYS A 66 3.06 -9.85 8.16
CA LYS A 66 4.02 -10.35 7.20
C LYS A 66 3.66 -11.78 6.81
N GLY A 67 3.62 -12.02 5.53
CA GLY A 67 3.34 -13.35 4.99
C GLY A 67 1.89 -13.61 4.65
N ASP A 68 0.96 -12.77 5.10
CA ASP A 68 -0.45 -12.98 4.81
C ASP A 68 -0.74 -12.74 3.35
N ARG A 69 -1.59 -13.57 2.79
CA ARG A 69 -2.00 -13.45 1.40
C ARG A 69 -3.27 -12.64 1.31
N VAL A 70 -3.29 -11.70 0.38
CA VAL A 70 -4.41 -10.80 0.28
C VAL A 70 -4.51 -10.26 -1.13
N LEU A 71 -5.71 -9.91 -1.53
CA LEU A 71 -5.98 -9.23 -2.79
C LEU A 71 -6.21 -7.76 -2.47
N ILE A 72 -5.48 -6.90 -3.17
CA ILE A 72 -5.56 -5.48 -2.93
C ILE A 72 -5.90 -4.76 -4.23
N ALA A 73 -6.93 -3.93 -4.18
CA ALA A 73 -7.23 -3.01 -5.25
C ALA A 73 -6.73 -1.64 -4.84
N CYS A 74 -5.98 -1.02 -5.72
CA CYS A 74 -5.32 0.23 -5.38
C CYS A 74 -5.17 1.09 -6.61
N ARG A 75 -4.61 2.26 -6.41
CA ARG A 75 -4.26 3.14 -7.51
C ARG A 75 -2.81 3.57 -7.36
N ALA A 76 -2.18 3.83 -8.47
CA ALA A 76 -0.80 4.28 -8.47
C ALA A 76 -0.75 5.77 -8.20
N LYS A 77 0.16 6.18 -7.37
CA LYS A 77 0.33 7.58 -7.05
C LYS A 77 1.81 7.91 -7.13
N GLN A 78 2.12 8.98 -7.80
CA GLN A 78 3.48 9.44 -7.91
C GLN A 78 3.80 10.32 -6.72
N LYS A 79 4.90 10.01 -6.07
CA LYS A 79 5.35 10.77 -4.94
C LYS A 79 6.64 11.48 -5.31
N LEU A 80 6.67 12.76 -5.12
CA LEU A 80 7.85 13.55 -5.42
C LEU A 80 8.63 13.80 -4.15
N TYR A 81 9.93 13.76 -4.26
CA TYR A 81 10.77 14.04 -3.11
C TYR A 81 12.09 14.63 -3.59
N VAL A 82 12.80 15.23 -2.66
CA VAL A 82 14.08 15.85 -2.94
C VAL A 82 15.14 15.04 -2.24
N THR A 83 16.16 14.64 -2.99
CA THR A 83 17.24 13.85 -2.42
C THR A 83 18.16 14.74 -1.62
N LYS A 84 19.13 14.10 -0.97
CA LYS A 84 20.11 14.84 -0.20
C LYS A 84 20.96 15.72 -1.07
N GLU A 85 21.09 15.40 -2.34
CA GLU A 85 21.82 16.24 -3.27
C GLU A 85 20.94 17.30 -3.87
N GLN A 86 19.75 17.47 -3.33
CA GLN A 86 18.81 18.49 -3.80
C GLN A 86 18.35 18.27 -5.22
N GLU A 87 18.36 17.02 -5.65
CA GLU A 87 17.80 16.65 -6.94
C GLU A 87 16.40 16.17 -6.76
N SER A 88 15.51 16.62 -7.63
CA SER A 88 14.14 16.15 -7.60
C SER A 88 14.09 14.71 -8.06
N SER A 89 13.32 13.91 -7.36
CA SER A 89 13.15 12.53 -7.74
C SER A 89 11.72 12.14 -7.49
N SER A 90 11.30 11.03 -8.08
CA SER A 90 9.93 10.58 -7.88
C SER A 90 9.93 9.08 -7.71
N THR A 91 8.91 8.62 -7.03
CA THR A 91 8.69 7.20 -6.87
C THR A 91 7.19 6.97 -6.96
N VAL A 92 6.82 5.71 -7.14
CA VAL A 92 5.41 5.35 -7.25
C VAL A 92 5.04 4.57 -6.01
N VAL A 93 3.96 4.98 -5.38
CA VAL A 93 3.36 4.20 -4.29
C VAL A 93 1.94 3.87 -4.71
N PHE A 94 1.43 2.79 -4.16
CA PHE A 94 0.09 2.34 -4.48
C PHE A 94 -0.79 2.58 -3.27
N VAL A 95 -1.84 3.36 -3.48
CA VAL A 95 -2.75 3.74 -2.41
C VAL A 95 -3.91 2.76 -2.42
N VAL A 96 -4.13 2.12 -1.30
CA VAL A 96 -5.09 1.04 -1.19
C VAL A 96 -6.51 1.59 -1.22
N ASN A 97 -7.33 1.07 -2.11
CA ASN A 97 -8.74 1.39 -2.17
C ASN A 97 -9.59 0.34 -1.47
N GLN A 98 -9.19 -0.91 -1.62
CA GLN A 98 -10.00 -2.00 -1.08
C GLN A 98 -9.10 -3.19 -0.84
N VAL A 99 -9.37 -3.92 0.24
CA VAL A 99 -8.64 -5.12 0.58
C VAL A 99 -9.63 -6.27 0.68
N VAL A 100 -9.29 -7.38 0.03
CA VAL A 100 -10.08 -8.59 0.13
C VAL A 100 -9.18 -9.64 0.73
N PHE A 101 -9.53 -10.10 1.92
CA PHE A 101 -8.72 -11.11 2.58
C PHE A 101 -8.88 -12.44 1.89
N ALA A 102 -7.77 -13.13 1.74
CA ALA A 102 -7.75 -14.41 1.04
C ALA A 102 -6.91 -15.38 1.85
N GLY A 103 -6.84 -16.60 1.38
CA GLY A 103 -6.01 -17.58 2.03
C GLY A 103 -6.79 -18.36 3.08
N ASP A 104 -6.10 -18.73 4.14
CA ASP A 104 -6.65 -19.68 5.09
C ASP A 104 -7.49 -19.04 6.18
N LYS A 105 -7.69 -17.76 6.14
CA LYS A 105 -8.50 -17.15 7.18
C LYS A 105 -9.94 -17.53 6.97
N LYS A 106 -10.56 -17.94 8.04
CA LYS A 106 -11.91 -18.47 7.93
C LYS A 106 -12.90 -17.40 7.53
N ASN A 107 -12.71 -16.20 7.98
CA ASN A 107 -13.63 -15.12 7.67
C ASN A 107 -13.02 -14.24 6.64
N VAL A 108 -13.65 -14.20 5.49
CA VAL A 108 -13.23 -13.29 4.46
C VAL A 108 -13.99 -12.00 4.71
N VAL A 109 -13.26 -10.98 5.04
CA VAL A 109 -13.85 -9.68 5.30
C VAL A 109 -13.47 -8.77 4.15
N VAL A 110 -14.49 -8.29 3.47
CA VAL A 110 -14.26 -7.31 2.42
C VAL A 110 -14.39 -5.96 3.06
N ALA A 111 -13.31 -5.21 3.02
CA ALA A 111 -13.34 -3.88 3.61
C ALA A 111 -14.31 -3.02 2.83
N PRO A 112 -15.10 -2.23 3.53
CA PRO A 112 -15.99 -1.33 2.81
C PRO A 112 -15.17 -0.37 1.99
N GLN A 113 -15.70 -0.07 0.83
CA GLN A 113 -15.06 0.91 0.01
C GLN A 113 -15.17 2.24 0.67
N VAL A 114 -14.06 2.78 1.04
CA VAL A 114 -14.03 4.11 1.61
C VAL A 114 -13.66 5.02 0.49
N GLN A 115 -14.51 5.99 0.22
CA GLN A 115 -14.17 6.96 -0.75
C GLN A 115 -13.07 7.81 -0.21
N ILE A 116 -11.96 7.76 -0.91
CA ILE A 116 -10.85 8.58 -0.51
C ILE A 116 -11.06 9.94 -1.06
N ASP A 117 -11.13 10.88 -0.14
CA ASP A 117 -11.30 12.23 -0.50
C ASP A 117 -10.05 12.67 -1.18
N GLU A 118 -10.15 13.16 -2.37
CA GLU A 118 -8.97 13.57 -3.03
C GLU A 118 -8.30 14.72 -2.36
N GLU A 119 -9.08 15.51 -1.68
CA GLU A 119 -8.46 16.56 -0.92
C GLU A 119 -7.58 16.05 0.16
N ASP A 120 -7.96 14.93 0.75
CA ASP A 120 -7.10 14.34 1.76
C ASP A 120 -5.79 13.93 1.16
N ASP A 121 -5.82 13.39 -0.03
CA ASP A 121 -4.59 13.00 -0.67
C ASP A 121 -3.72 14.19 -0.95
N ASP A 122 -4.31 15.27 -1.35
CA ASP A 122 -3.54 16.45 -1.66
C ASP A 122 -2.92 17.06 -0.44
N HIS A 123 -3.56 16.86 0.68
CA HIS A 123 -3.08 17.45 1.92
C HIS A 123 -2.15 16.54 2.66
N LEU A 124 -1.70 15.50 2.05
CA LEU A 124 -0.80 14.63 2.69
C LEU A 124 0.43 15.34 2.98
N PRO A 125 0.66 15.42 4.16
CA PRO A 125 1.78 16.15 4.48
C PRO A 125 2.97 15.42 4.20
N PHE A 126 2.94 14.57 3.77
CA PHE A 126 3.98 13.94 3.62
C PHE A 126 4.60 13.96 2.96
N ASP A 127 4.07 14.05 2.76
CA ASP A 127 4.67 14.04 2.55
C ASP A 127 5.68 14.16 3.08
N LEU A 128 5.72 14.29 3.59
CA LEU A 128 6.50 14.31 4.28
C LEU A 128 7.20 13.46 4.43
N GLY A 129 6.85 12.85 4.06
CA GLY A 129 7.49 11.85 4.14
C GLY A 129 8.75 12.05 3.97
N ASP A 130 8.84 12.57 3.66
CA ASP A 130 9.91 12.74 3.44
C ASP A 130 10.73 12.86 4.38
N GLU A 131 10.48 12.75 5.06
CA GLU A 131 11.19 12.75 5.84
C GLU A 131 11.85 11.82 5.99
N GLU A 132 12.03 11.32 5.49
CA GLU A 132 12.71 10.42 5.48
C GLU A 132 13.65 10.53 5.23
#